data_73552a947abce0d27056ce1bb24977f5
#
_entry.id   73552a947abce0d27056ce1bb24977f5
#
_cell.length_a   1.000
_cell.length_b   1.000
_cell.length_c   1.000
_cell.angle_alpha   90.00
_cell.angle_beta   90.00
_cell.angle_gamma   90.00
#
_symmetry.space_group_name_H-M   'P 1'
#
loop_
_entity.id
_entity.type
_entity.pdbx_description
1 polymer ?
#
loop_
_entity_poly.entity_id
_entity_poly.type
_entity_poly.pdbx_seq_one_letter_code
_entity_poly.pdbx_strand_id
1 'polypeptide(L)'
;MFRFPFGWGELWGIADRTDFDLKQHMEHSGEDFTYIDPVSNERYVPYCIEPSLGADRVTLAFLCDAYEEEQLEGDDTRTVLRFHPALAPFKAAVLPLSKKLSEEAGDVWAELRKAFPVDGKSTDHHERQRQKPLEKIFHATPLPRPFVVLPPI
;
A
#
# COMPACT_ATOMS: atom_id res chain seq x y z
N MET A 1 10.76 -12.40 -9.56
CA MET A 1 10.00 -12.19 -10.81
C MET A 1 8.53 -12.07 -10.47
N PHE A 2 7.79 -11.19 -11.14
CA PHE A 2 6.33 -11.02 -11.05
C PHE A 2 5.74 -11.05 -12.47
N ARG A 3 4.52 -11.60 -12.62
CA ARG A 3 3.82 -11.64 -13.89
C ARG A 3 2.93 -10.39 -14.00
N PHE A 4 3.49 -9.36 -14.60
CA PHE A 4 2.75 -8.14 -14.93
C PHE A 4 1.80 -8.34 -16.13
N PRO A 5 0.87 -7.42 -16.42
CA PRO A 5 0.03 -7.49 -17.61
C PRO A 5 0.82 -7.53 -18.93
N PHE A 6 2.02 -6.95 -18.93
CA PHE A 6 2.93 -6.93 -20.08
C PHE A 6 3.94 -8.10 -20.12
N GLY A 7 3.82 -9.07 -19.20
CA GLY A 7 4.66 -10.27 -19.12
C GLY A 7 5.49 -10.38 -17.85
N TRP A 8 6.39 -11.34 -17.81
CA TRP A 8 7.28 -11.56 -16.68
C TRP A 8 8.31 -10.44 -16.56
N GLY A 9 8.42 -9.85 -15.38
CA GLY A 9 9.38 -8.81 -15.06
C GLY A 9 10.08 -9.07 -13.73
N GLU A 10 11.28 -8.50 -13.57
CA GLU A 10 11.97 -8.50 -12.29
C GLU A 10 11.19 -7.64 -11.30
N LEU A 11 10.98 -8.15 -10.09
CA LEU A 11 10.36 -7.42 -8.99
C LEU A 11 11.39 -7.02 -7.95
N TRP A 12 12.29 -7.94 -7.63
CA TRP A 12 13.29 -7.80 -6.59
C TRP A 12 14.55 -8.54 -6.98
N GLY A 13 15.70 -7.90 -6.82
CA GLY A 13 17.01 -8.49 -6.92
C GLY A 13 17.65 -8.66 -5.54
N ILE A 14 18.30 -9.77 -5.30
CA ILE A 14 19.15 -9.99 -4.14
C ILE A 14 20.47 -10.53 -4.67
N ALA A 15 21.55 -9.75 -4.49
CA ALA A 15 22.87 -10.10 -4.98
C ALA A 15 23.84 -10.30 -3.81
N ASP A 16 24.62 -11.36 -3.86
CA ASP A 16 25.83 -11.47 -3.06
C ASP A 16 26.99 -10.80 -3.81
N ARG A 17 27.36 -9.60 -3.34
CA ARG A 17 28.44 -8.78 -3.91
C ARG A 17 29.82 -9.23 -3.41
N THR A 18 29.86 -10.20 -2.52
CA THR A 18 31.07 -10.64 -1.83
C THR A 18 31.79 -9.45 -1.13
N ASP A 19 33.07 -9.47 -1.01
CA ASP A 19 33.89 -8.37 -0.48
C ASP A 19 34.39 -7.40 -1.58
N PHE A 20 33.95 -7.61 -2.84
CA PHE A 20 34.46 -6.89 -4.00
C PHE A 20 34.29 -5.38 -3.90
N ASP A 21 33.07 -4.93 -3.60
CA ASP A 21 32.79 -3.48 -3.59
C ASP A 21 33.56 -2.77 -2.48
N LEU A 22 33.62 -3.35 -1.27
CA LEU A 22 34.35 -2.76 -0.17
C LEU A 22 35.86 -2.72 -0.44
N LYS A 23 36.42 -3.77 -1.05
CA LYS A 23 37.82 -3.77 -1.48
C LYS A 23 38.11 -2.69 -2.53
N GLN A 24 37.23 -2.50 -3.51
CA GLN A 24 37.36 -1.43 -4.49
C GLN A 24 37.28 -0.03 -3.83
N HIS A 25 36.36 0.15 -2.89
CA HIS A 25 36.26 1.41 -2.15
C HIS A 25 37.51 1.68 -1.32
N MET A 26 38.06 0.68 -0.63
CA MET A 26 39.31 0.80 0.11
C MET A 26 40.48 1.19 -0.80
N GLU A 27 40.60 0.53 -1.95
CA GLU A 27 41.69 0.78 -2.91
C GLU A 27 41.64 2.21 -3.47
N HIS A 28 40.42 2.72 -3.80
CA HIS A 28 40.29 4.03 -4.44
C HIS A 28 40.22 5.20 -3.46
N SER A 29 39.69 5.00 -2.25
CA SER A 29 39.56 6.05 -1.24
C SER A 29 40.74 6.13 -0.25
N GLY A 30 41.43 5.01 -0.06
CA GLY A 30 42.43 4.87 1.01
C GLY A 30 41.84 4.68 2.39
N GLU A 31 40.51 4.63 2.52
CA GLU A 31 39.79 4.40 3.79
C GLU A 31 39.70 2.91 4.11
N ASP A 32 39.71 2.57 5.40
CA ASP A 32 39.65 1.20 5.90
C ASP A 32 38.20 0.79 6.20
N PHE A 33 37.63 -0.13 5.43
CA PHE A 33 36.30 -0.69 5.60
C PHE A 33 36.31 -2.10 6.21
N THR A 34 37.40 -2.49 6.88
CA THR A 34 37.45 -3.78 7.57
C THR A 34 36.55 -3.78 8.82
N TYR A 35 35.90 -4.92 9.04
CA TYR A 35 35.12 -5.19 10.24
C TYR A 35 35.96 -6.01 11.23
N ILE A 36 35.78 -5.74 12.52
CA ILE A 36 36.38 -6.54 13.62
C ILE A 36 35.22 -7.24 14.33
N ASP A 37 35.23 -8.56 14.30
CA ASP A 37 34.26 -9.36 15.02
C ASP A 37 34.45 -9.18 16.53
N PRO A 38 33.43 -8.69 17.28
CA PRO A 38 33.58 -8.44 18.72
C PRO A 38 33.70 -9.71 19.55
N VAL A 39 33.37 -10.88 18.99
CA VAL A 39 33.47 -12.17 19.72
C VAL A 39 34.80 -12.85 19.47
N SER A 40 35.17 -13.02 18.19
CA SER A 40 36.42 -13.70 17.80
C SER A 40 37.62 -12.78 17.74
N ASN A 41 37.41 -11.46 17.73
CA ASN A 41 38.44 -10.44 17.49
C ASN A 41 39.14 -10.57 16.12
N GLU A 42 38.51 -11.29 15.20
CA GLU A 42 39.02 -11.49 13.85
C GLU A 42 38.72 -10.24 12.99
N ARG A 43 39.69 -9.86 12.17
CA ARG A 43 39.56 -8.72 11.26
C ARG A 43 39.44 -9.19 9.81
N TYR A 44 38.38 -8.75 9.13
CA TYR A 44 38.15 -9.13 7.73
C TYR A 44 37.34 -8.04 6.98
N VAL A 45 37.34 -8.11 5.65
CA VAL A 45 36.45 -7.33 4.79
C VAL A 45 35.14 -8.10 4.67
N PRO A 46 34.00 -7.58 5.14
CA PRO A 46 32.74 -8.31 5.12
C PRO A 46 32.19 -8.45 3.70
N TYR A 47 31.35 -9.47 3.50
CA TYR A 47 30.54 -9.61 2.31
C TYR A 47 29.34 -8.68 2.38
N CYS A 48 28.99 -8.12 1.21
CA CYS A 48 27.83 -7.25 1.07
C CYS A 48 26.72 -8.01 0.38
N ILE A 49 25.57 -8.14 1.07
CA ILE A 49 24.34 -8.64 0.46
C ILE A 49 23.48 -7.43 0.10
N GLU A 50 23.22 -7.25 -1.19
CA GLU A 50 22.46 -6.14 -1.74
C GLU A 50 21.04 -6.57 -2.09
N PRO A 51 20.02 -6.29 -1.26
CA PRO A 51 18.64 -6.34 -1.70
C PRO A 51 18.27 -5.04 -2.41
N SER A 52 17.69 -5.17 -3.61
CA SER A 52 17.34 -4.03 -4.47
C SER A 52 15.95 -4.19 -5.04
N LEU A 53 15.10 -3.19 -4.87
CA LEU A 53 13.77 -3.16 -5.45
C LEU A 53 13.36 -1.74 -5.87
N GLY A 54 12.57 -1.62 -6.93
CA GLY A 54 11.99 -0.35 -7.36
C GLY A 54 10.63 -0.12 -6.70
N ALA A 55 10.48 1.01 -5.98
CA ALA A 55 9.23 1.34 -5.27
C ALA A 55 8.03 1.39 -6.23
N ASP A 56 8.17 2.02 -7.39
CA ASP A 56 7.10 2.12 -8.40
C ASP A 56 6.72 0.74 -8.96
N ARG A 57 7.70 -0.12 -9.20
CA ARG A 57 7.46 -1.47 -9.70
C ARG A 57 6.75 -2.36 -8.68
N VAL A 58 7.10 -2.24 -7.39
CA VAL A 58 6.42 -2.93 -6.30
C VAL A 58 5.01 -2.40 -6.13
N THR A 59 4.80 -1.10 -6.20
CA THR A 59 3.47 -0.47 -6.16
C THR A 59 2.60 -0.99 -7.31
N LEU A 60 3.14 -1.04 -8.54
CA LEU A 60 2.43 -1.61 -9.68
C LEU A 60 2.08 -3.09 -9.47
N ALA A 61 2.98 -3.88 -8.89
CA ALA A 61 2.70 -5.28 -8.59
C ALA A 61 1.53 -5.42 -7.60
N PHE A 62 1.49 -4.62 -6.53
CA PHE A 62 0.35 -4.61 -5.60
C PHE A 62 -0.96 -4.18 -6.25
N LEU A 63 -0.92 -3.19 -7.15
CA LEU A 63 -2.10 -2.78 -7.91
C LEU A 63 -2.61 -3.90 -8.83
N CYS A 64 -1.69 -4.58 -9.54
CA CYS A 64 -2.04 -5.69 -10.41
C CYS A 64 -2.60 -6.90 -9.66
N ASP A 65 -2.03 -7.20 -8.48
CA ASP A 65 -2.48 -8.30 -7.63
C ASP A 65 -3.85 -8.02 -6.99
N ALA A 66 -4.10 -6.76 -6.63
CA ALA A 66 -5.36 -6.33 -6.03
C ALA A 66 -6.49 -6.11 -7.04
N TYR A 67 -6.17 -6.01 -8.34
CA TYR A 67 -7.16 -5.72 -9.38
C TYR A 67 -8.08 -6.92 -9.62
N GLU A 68 -9.38 -6.68 -9.57
CA GLU A 68 -10.42 -7.68 -9.85
C GLU A 68 -11.59 -7.03 -10.57
N GLU A 69 -12.19 -7.77 -11.51
CA GLU A 69 -13.45 -7.41 -12.13
C GLU A 69 -14.57 -8.30 -11.55
N GLU A 70 -15.49 -7.67 -10.82
CA GLU A 70 -16.65 -8.36 -10.28
C GLU A 70 -17.83 -8.28 -11.23
N GLN A 71 -18.43 -9.43 -11.53
CA GLN A 71 -19.71 -9.50 -12.22
C GLN A 71 -20.83 -9.14 -11.25
N LEU A 72 -21.64 -8.18 -11.63
CA LEU A 72 -22.87 -7.81 -10.91
C LEU A 72 -24.08 -8.52 -11.51
N GLU A 73 -25.27 -8.30 -10.93
CA GLU A 73 -26.51 -8.81 -11.48
C GLU A 73 -26.77 -8.22 -12.88
N GLY A 74 -27.04 -9.09 -13.86
CA GLY A 74 -27.13 -8.73 -15.29
C GLY A 74 -25.76 -8.72 -15.97
N ASP A 75 -25.61 -7.87 -16.98
CA ASP A 75 -24.37 -7.73 -17.76
C ASP A 75 -23.44 -6.62 -17.23
N ASP A 76 -23.72 -6.12 -16.03
CA ASP A 76 -22.91 -5.04 -15.43
C ASP A 76 -21.66 -5.60 -14.73
N THR A 77 -20.54 -4.92 -14.89
CA THR A 77 -19.27 -5.26 -14.23
C THR A 77 -18.74 -4.07 -13.47
N ARG A 78 -18.03 -4.32 -12.37
CA ARG A 78 -17.28 -3.28 -11.67
C ARG A 78 -15.84 -3.70 -11.44
N THR A 79 -14.95 -2.74 -11.57
CA THR A 79 -13.54 -2.90 -11.17
C THR A 79 -13.38 -2.61 -9.68
N VAL A 80 -12.68 -3.47 -8.99
CA VAL A 80 -12.37 -3.36 -7.57
C VAL A 80 -10.88 -3.56 -7.34
N LEU A 81 -10.35 -2.96 -6.28
CA LEU A 81 -8.99 -3.20 -5.79
C LEU A 81 -9.04 -3.83 -4.41
N ARG A 82 -8.73 -5.11 -4.33
CA ARG A 82 -8.74 -5.88 -3.08
C ARG A 82 -7.38 -5.82 -2.38
N PHE A 83 -7.02 -4.64 -1.90
CA PHE A 83 -5.79 -4.49 -1.14
C PHE A 83 -5.82 -5.24 0.19
N HIS A 84 -4.64 -5.72 0.59
CA HIS A 84 -4.43 -6.09 1.97
C HIS A 84 -4.72 -4.88 2.89
N PRO A 85 -5.40 -5.04 4.04
CA PRO A 85 -5.80 -3.93 4.91
C PRO A 85 -4.65 -3.00 5.32
N ALA A 86 -3.43 -3.52 5.46
CA ALA A 86 -2.25 -2.69 5.75
C ALA A 86 -1.89 -1.73 4.62
N LEU A 87 -2.17 -2.09 3.36
CA LEU A 87 -1.85 -1.32 2.15
C LEU A 87 -2.98 -0.41 1.71
N ALA A 88 -4.22 -0.65 2.15
CA ALA A 88 -5.35 0.18 1.80
C ALA A 88 -5.12 1.64 2.25
N PRO A 89 -5.27 2.64 1.37
CA PRO A 89 -5.02 4.05 1.71
C PRO A 89 -5.99 4.56 2.78
N PHE A 90 -7.23 4.08 2.76
CA PHE A 90 -8.23 4.35 3.78
C PHE A 90 -8.64 3.06 4.48
N LYS A 91 -8.80 3.12 5.81
CA LYS A 91 -9.16 1.96 6.64
C LYS A 91 -10.67 1.89 6.89
N ALA A 92 -11.34 3.02 6.79
CA ALA A 92 -12.79 3.15 6.97
C ALA A 92 -13.32 4.30 6.11
N ALA A 93 -14.62 4.30 5.85
CA ALA A 93 -15.33 5.42 5.27
C ALA A 93 -16.60 5.69 6.07
N VAL A 94 -16.91 6.96 6.32
CA VAL A 94 -18.15 7.37 6.99
C VAL A 94 -19.10 7.93 5.93
N LEU A 95 -20.20 7.22 5.70
CA LEU A 95 -21.18 7.50 4.63
C LEU A 95 -22.54 7.76 5.25
N PRO A 96 -22.96 9.04 5.42
CA PRO A 96 -24.29 9.34 5.93
C PRO A 96 -25.37 8.92 4.94
N LEU A 97 -26.42 8.24 5.42
CA LEU A 97 -27.56 7.81 4.60
C LEU A 97 -28.42 9.00 4.12
N SER A 98 -28.37 10.12 4.81
CA SER A 98 -29.10 11.33 4.43
C SER A 98 -28.33 12.58 4.85
N LYS A 99 -28.65 13.73 4.22
CA LYS A 99 -28.06 15.03 4.58
C LYS A 99 -28.35 15.45 6.02
N LYS A 100 -29.42 14.94 6.62
CA LYS A 100 -29.78 15.26 8.01
C LYS A 100 -28.79 14.67 9.02
N LEU A 101 -28.10 13.57 8.65
CA LEU A 101 -27.12 12.87 9.48
C LEU A 101 -25.68 13.37 9.24
N SER A 102 -25.50 14.46 8.48
CA SER A 102 -24.15 14.92 8.10
C SER A 102 -23.36 15.44 9.29
N GLU A 103 -24.01 16.00 10.32
CA GLU A 103 -23.36 16.51 11.51
C GLU A 103 -22.84 15.34 12.37
N GLU A 104 -23.71 14.38 12.71
CA GLU A 104 -23.32 13.20 13.48
C GLU A 104 -22.27 12.35 12.74
N ALA A 105 -22.40 12.23 11.41
CA ALA A 105 -21.38 11.56 10.59
C ALA A 105 -20.04 12.29 10.61
N GLY A 106 -20.07 13.62 10.69
CA GLY A 106 -18.89 14.45 10.86
C GLY A 106 -18.17 14.20 12.19
N ASP A 107 -18.91 14.05 13.27
CA ASP A 107 -18.37 13.74 14.60
C ASP A 107 -17.74 12.35 14.63
N VAL A 108 -18.43 11.34 14.08
CA VAL A 108 -17.89 9.97 13.94
C VAL A 108 -16.62 9.97 13.09
N TRP A 109 -16.62 10.69 11.96
CA TRP A 109 -15.43 10.80 11.11
C TRP A 109 -14.26 11.48 11.84
N ALA A 110 -14.54 12.57 12.59
CA ALA A 110 -13.52 13.29 13.35
C ALA A 110 -12.89 12.43 14.45
N GLU A 111 -13.65 11.53 15.06
CA GLU A 111 -13.15 10.59 16.07
C GLU A 111 -12.31 9.48 15.43
N LEU A 112 -12.81 8.86 14.36
CA LEU A 112 -12.11 7.76 13.68
C LEU A 112 -10.78 8.19 13.08
N ARG A 113 -10.69 9.40 12.50
CA ARG A 113 -9.46 9.92 11.89
C ARG A 113 -8.30 10.13 12.87
N LYS A 114 -8.55 10.14 14.17
CA LYS A 114 -7.49 10.20 15.19
C LYS A 114 -6.70 8.90 15.27
N ALA A 115 -7.33 7.77 14.95
CA ALA A 115 -6.73 6.45 15.06
C ALA A 115 -6.15 5.93 13.74
N PHE A 116 -6.76 6.26 12.59
CA PHE A 116 -6.35 5.76 11.28
C PHE A 116 -6.88 6.64 10.12
N PRO A 117 -6.35 6.48 8.90
CA PRO A 117 -6.86 7.17 7.72
C PRO A 117 -8.30 6.78 7.43
N VAL A 118 -9.19 7.78 7.39
CA VAL A 118 -10.63 7.63 7.13
C VAL A 118 -11.02 8.52 5.96
N ASP A 119 -11.71 7.97 4.96
CA ASP A 119 -12.36 8.74 3.91
C ASP A 119 -13.73 9.24 4.39
N GLY A 120 -14.12 10.42 3.90
CA GLY A 120 -15.42 11.03 4.17
C GLY A 120 -15.30 12.46 4.66
N LYS A 121 -15.94 13.38 3.94
CA LYS A 121 -16.38 14.69 4.44
C LYS A 121 -17.87 14.75 4.24
N SER A 122 -18.58 15.15 5.25
CA SER A 122 -20.04 15.16 5.32
C SER A 122 -20.76 16.00 4.25
N THR A 123 -20.05 16.83 3.50
CA THR A 123 -20.66 17.79 2.56
C THR A 123 -20.41 17.50 1.08
N ASP A 124 -19.40 16.73 0.71
CA ASP A 124 -18.99 16.57 -0.71
C ASP A 124 -19.44 15.24 -1.33
N HIS A 125 -20.07 14.34 -0.57
CA HIS A 125 -20.40 12.98 -1.04
C HIS A 125 -21.43 12.98 -2.17
N HIS A 126 -22.38 13.92 -2.16
CA HIS A 126 -23.37 14.02 -3.24
C HIS A 126 -22.84 14.62 -4.55
N GLU A 127 -21.79 15.45 -4.50
CA GLU A 127 -21.13 15.95 -5.71
C GLU A 127 -20.16 14.93 -6.28
N ARG A 128 -19.44 14.18 -5.45
CA ARG A 128 -18.55 13.09 -5.90
C ARG A 128 -19.29 11.91 -6.52
N GLN A 129 -20.54 11.61 -6.10
CA GLN A 129 -21.36 10.60 -6.75
C GLN A 129 -21.72 10.95 -8.21
N ARG A 130 -21.53 12.21 -8.63
CA ARG A 130 -21.67 12.63 -10.02
C ARG A 130 -20.38 12.58 -10.83
N GLN A 131 -19.21 12.50 -10.21
CA GLN A 131 -17.90 12.37 -10.88
C GLN A 131 -17.44 10.91 -10.86
N LYS A 132 -18.07 10.09 -11.69
CA LYS A 132 -17.75 8.68 -11.90
C LYS A 132 -16.50 8.53 -12.77
N PRO A 133 -15.32 8.17 -12.28
CA PRO A 133 -14.91 6.77 -12.30
C PRO A 133 -14.02 6.30 -11.12
N LEU A 134 -13.52 7.17 -10.26
CA LEU A 134 -12.66 6.78 -9.15
C LEU A 134 -13.41 6.18 -7.96
N GLU A 135 -14.70 6.44 -7.81
CA GLU A 135 -15.52 5.94 -6.70
C GLU A 135 -15.75 4.43 -6.72
N LYS A 136 -15.78 3.83 -7.92
CA LYS A 136 -15.94 2.36 -8.03
C LYS A 136 -14.75 1.58 -7.46
N ILE A 137 -13.58 2.22 -7.35
CA ILE A 137 -12.34 1.59 -6.90
C ILE A 137 -12.28 1.44 -5.38
N PHE A 138 -12.91 2.37 -4.63
CA PHE A 138 -12.79 2.40 -3.17
C PHE A 138 -13.80 1.53 -2.40
N HIS A 139 -14.86 1.05 -3.07
CA HIS A 139 -15.91 0.26 -2.42
C HIS A 139 -15.59 -1.21 -2.16
N ALA A 140 -14.44 -1.69 -2.58
CA ALA A 140 -14.16 -3.12 -2.62
C ALA A 140 -12.98 -3.60 -1.80
N THR A 141 -12.51 -2.85 -0.83
CA THR A 141 -11.68 -3.46 0.21
C THR A 141 -12.60 -4.23 1.14
N PRO A 142 -12.52 -5.57 1.23
CA PRO A 142 -13.25 -6.30 2.24
C PRO A 142 -12.67 -5.91 3.60
N LEU A 143 -13.26 -4.88 4.22
CA LEU A 143 -12.99 -4.61 5.62
C LEU A 143 -13.51 -5.81 6.42
N PRO A 144 -12.73 -6.36 7.36
CA PRO A 144 -13.32 -7.18 8.40
C PRO A 144 -14.37 -6.29 9.08
N ARG A 145 -15.66 -6.69 9.01
CA ARG A 145 -16.77 -5.94 9.58
C ARG A 145 -16.44 -5.41 10.99
N PRO A 146 -16.89 -4.19 11.36
CA PRO A 146 -18.28 -3.76 11.18
C PRO A 146 -18.43 -2.40 10.47
N PHE A 147 -19.35 -2.34 9.52
CA PHE A 147 -19.97 -1.08 9.13
C PHE A 147 -20.81 -0.56 10.31
N VAL A 148 -20.55 0.64 10.79
CA VAL A 148 -21.49 1.35 11.66
C VAL A 148 -22.51 2.01 10.74
N VAL A 149 -23.61 1.35 10.50
CA VAL A 149 -24.81 1.95 9.92
C VAL A 149 -25.57 2.59 11.08
N LEU A 150 -25.61 3.92 11.13
CA LEU A 150 -26.48 4.60 12.08
C LEU A 150 -27.95 4.40 11.64
N PRO A 151 -28.83 3.85 12.49
CA PRO A 151 -30.22 3.66 12.14
C PRO A 151 -30.93 5.00 11.95
N PRO A 152 -32.00 5.05 11.14
CA PRO A 152 -32.85 6.23 11.08
C PRO A 152 -33.55 6.43 12.43
N ILE A 153 -33.45 7.62 12.99
CA ILE A 153 -34.24 8.12 14.12
C ILE A 153 -35.62 8.52 13.62
#